data_de2abfa21c04a3622fc3606949e21f5c
#
_entry.id   de2abfa21c04a3622fc3606949e21f5c
#
_cell.length_a   1.000
_cell.length_b   1.000
_cell.length_c   1.000
_cell.angle_alpha   90.00
_cell.angle_beta   90.00
_cell.angle_gamma   90.00
#
_symmetry.space_group_name_H-M   'P 1'
#
loop_
_entity.id
_entity.type
_entity.pdbx_description
1 polymer ?
#
loop_
_entity_poly.entity_id
_entity_poly.type
_entity_poly.pdbx_seq_one_letter_code
_entity_poly.pdbx_strand_id
1 'polypeptide(L)'
;MFQKKTVTIGTIGAGYAAGLHASGFQRVCGLEIRLKTICDVRLDAAEKVKDLFGYEQAISDYEEMLSDPEIDVIDIVTPPFLHCTMAIQALQAGKHVICEKPLTGYFGQKGELNVGKNTPKSVMYREVMRDMDSLKAVVESSGRKFMYAENFVYAPPVQRAAQMLRAKKSKILYMRGELSLNGSSSPLAGKWSGTGGGILMRNGCHPIGGMLWLKQQEAKARGENIRVTSVVADCGVTTDCLLPEDKRHLLVKPEDVEDYSNVTITFSDGTKALAIASDTVLGGSQNYINVYSSDSALVCNITPTNMLESYFMDDDGLENIEISQFMKHKTGWNKAWVNDEFVRGYTGELQNFMDSIAYDMIPDSGFSLAYDTARIVYA
;
A
#
# COMPACT_ATOMS: atom_id res chain seq x y z
N MET A 1 19.24 -32.73 -6.48
CA MET A 1 18.78 -31.36 -6.04
C MET A 1 17.63 -31.00 -6.93
N PHE A 2 16.47 -30.68 -6.39
CA PHE A 2 15.37 -30.10 -7.21
C PHE A 2 15.83 -28.72 -7.68
N GLN A 3 15.80 -28.50 -9.00
CA GLN A 3 16.11 -27.19 -9.58
C GLN A 3 15.03 -26.18 -9.07
N LYS A 4 15.46 -25.12 -8.38
CA LYS A 4 14.54 -24.05 -7.98
C LYS A 4 14.01 -23.36 -9.22
N LYS A 5 12.75 -23.00 -9.22
CA LYS A 5 12.19 -22.12 -10.25
C LYS A 5 12.77 -20.71 -10.06
N THR A 6 13.12 -20.08 -11.16
CA THR A 6 13.64 -18.71 -11.19
C THR A 6 12.51 -17.74 -11.57
N VAL A 7 12.45 -16.58 -10.92
CA VAL A 7 11.61 -15.46 -11.32
C VAL A 7 12.50 -14.24 -11.49
N THR A 8 12.46 -13.65 -12.69
CA THR A 8 13.30 -12.51 -13.07
C THR A 8 12.48 -11.21 -12.99
N ILE A 9 12.99 -10.24 -12.27
CA ILE A 9 12.28 -9.00 -11.92
C ILE A 9 12.92 -7.80 -12.59
N GLY A 10 12.08 -6.94 -13.16
CA GLY A 10 12.42 -5.58 -13.53
C GLY A 10 11.60 -4.59 -12.72
N THR A 11 12.23 -3.66 -12.02
CA THR A 11 11.56 -2.67 -11.17
C THR A 11 11.59 -1.28 -11.79
N ILE A 12 10.44 -0.58 -11.84
CA ILE A 12 10.31 0.79 -12.34
C ILE A 12 10.06 1.72 -11.15
N GLY A 13 10.97 2.66 -10.93
CA GLY A 13 11.04 3.57 -9.79
C GLY A 13 12.17 3.19 -8.85
N ALA A 14 12.99 4.15 -8.42
CA ALA A 14 14.11 3.97 -7.49
C ALA A 14 13.91 4.82 -6.20
N GLY A 15 12.66 4.94 -5.76
CA GLY A 15 12.28 5.63 -4.54
C GLY A 15 12.30 4.74 -3.29
N TYR A 16 11.65 5.22 -2.22
CA TYR A 16 11.57 4.49 -0.94
C TYR A 16 10.95 3.09 -1.10
N ALA A 17 9.86 2.94 -1.84
CA ALA A 17 9.19 1.66 -2.04
C ALA A 17 10.07 0.63 -2.77
N ALA A 18 10.95 1.07 -3.69
CA ALA A 18 11.89 0.18 -4.36
C ALA A 18 12.81 -0.55 -3.37
N GLY A 19 13.27 0.15 -2.33
CA GLY A 19 14.08 -0.45 -1.26
C GLY A 19 13.30 -1.49 -0.45
N LEU A 20 12.04 -1.21 -0.13
CA LEU A 20 11.17 -2.17 0.58
C LEU A 20 10.93 -3.44 -0.25
N HIS A 21 10.62 -3.29 -1.54
CA HIS A 21 10.39 -4.41 -2.43
C HIS A 21 11.69 -5.21 -2.66
N ALA A 22 12.79 -4.55 -2.96
CA ALA A 22 14.09 -5.22 -3.15
C ALA A 22 14.52 -6.01 -1.90
N SER A 23 14.38 -5.43 -0.71
CA SER A 23 14.62 -6.11 0.57
C SER A 23 13.69 -7.33 0.76
N GLY A 24 12.42 -7.19 0.38
CA GLY A 24 11.46 -8.29 0.43
C GLY A 24 11.78 -9.40 -0.57
N PHE A 25 12.14 -9.07 -1.81
CA PHE A 25 12.56 -10.05 -2.81
C PHE A 25 13.76 -10.89 -2.36
N GLN A 26 14.75 -10.28 -1.70
CA GLN A 26 15.90 -10.99 -1.14
C GLN A 26 15.53 -11.98 -0.03
N ARG A 27 14.34 -11.87 0.57
CA ARG A 27 13.84 -12.76 1.63
C ARG A 27 12.89 -13.83 1.13
N VAL A 28 12.62 -13.90 -0.17
CA VAL A 28 11.78 -14.95 -0.77
C VAL A 28 12.47 -16.29 -0.64
N CYS A 29 11.74 -17.26 -0.11
CA CYS A 29 12.24 -18.63 0.12
C CYS A 29 11.71 -19.60 -0.93
N GLY A 30 12.50 -20.63 -1.22
CA GLY A 30 12.08 -21.73 -2.12
C GLY A 30 12.20 -21.45 -3.60
N LEU A 31 12.42 -20.21 -4.01
CA LEU A 31 12.62 -19.75 -5.38
C LEU A 31 14.03 -19.17 -5.55
N GLU A 32 14.45 -19.01 -6.79
CA GLU A 32 15.58 -18.18 -7.19
C GLU A 32 15.04 -16.85 -7.71
N ILE A 33 15.38 -15.76 -7.07
CA ILE A 33 14.96 -14.41 -7.45
C ILE A 33 16.11 -13.70 -8.11
N ARG A 34 15.91 -13.27 -9.36
CA ARG A 34 16.88 -12.53 -10.15
C ARG A 34 16.42 -11.08 -10.28
N LEU A 35 17.08 -10.17 -9.58
CA LEU A 35 16.87 -8.74 -9.71
C LEU A 35 17.65 -8.26 -10.95
N LYS A 36 16.99 -8.26 -12.13
CA LYS A 36 17.69 -7.99 -13.39
C LYS A 36 17.87 -6.49 -13.64
N THR A 37 16.80 -5.72 -13.61
CA THR A 37 16.86 -4.32 -14.04
C THR A 37 16.11 -3.43 -13.07
N ILE A 38 16.72 -2.30 -12.70
CA ILE A 38 16.06 -1.18 -12.01
C ILE A 38 16.05 0.04 -12.94
N CYS A 39 14.90 0.70 -13.07
CA CYS A 39 14.71 1.87 -13.92
C CYS A 39 14.22 3.08 -13.11
N ASP A 40 14.83 4.23 -13.33
CA ASP A 40 14.30 5.53 -12.87
C ASP A 40 14.73 6.61 -13.86
N VAL A 41 13.89 7.59 -14.10
CA VAL A 41 14.24 8.75 -14.94
C VAL A 41 15.49 9.47 -14.46
N ARG A 42 15.83 9.35 -13.20
CA ARG A 42 17.11 9.75 -12.59
C ARG A 42 18.01 8.53 -12.49
N LEU A 43 18.88 8.36 -13.48
CA LEU A 43 19.78 7.21 -13.56
C LEU A 43 20.65 7.04 -12.30
N ASP A 44 21.09 8.15 -11.68
CA ASP A 44 21.85 8.13 -10.44
C ASP A 44 21.09 7.51 -9.25
N ALA A 45 19.77 7.67 -9.22
CA ALA A 45 18.92 7.01 -8.22
C ALA A 45 18.80 5.50 -8.49
N ALA A 46 18.64 5.10 -9.75
CA ALA A 46 18.61 3.70 -10.14
C ALA A 46 19.95 3.00 -9.86
N GLU A 47 21.08 3.63 -10.15
CA GLU A 47 22.41 3.10 -9.84
C GLU A 47 22.61 2.85 -8.35
N LYS A 48 22.19 3.78 -7.50
CA LYS A 48 22.27 3.60 -6.03
C LYS A 48 21.47 2.39 -5.54
N VAL A 49 20.25 2.22 -6.04
CA VAL A 49 19.40 1.07 -5.67
C VAL A 49 20.00 -0.21 -6.24
N LYS A 50 20.52 -0.19 -7.48
CA LYS A 50 21.22 -1.32 -8.09
C LYS A 50 22.38 -1.80 -7.20
N ASP A 51 23.26 -0.90 -6.81
CA ASP A 51 24.45 -1.23 -6.02
C ASP A 51 24.08 -1.72 -4.60
N LEU A 52 23.01 -1.15 -4.00
CA LEU A 52 22.57 -1.52 -2.66
C LEU A 52 21.91 -2.91 -2.61
N PHE A 53 21.11 -3.26 -3.62
CA PHE A 53 20.30 -4.48 -3.61
C PHE A 53 20.74 -5.54 -4.62
N GLY A 54 21.75 -5.25 -5.46
CA GLY A 54 22.33 -6.23 -6.37
C GLY A 54 21.53 -6.46 -7.65
N TYR A 55 20.88 -5.43 -8.19
CA TYR A 55 20.35 -5.51 -9.56
C TYR A 55 21.51 -5.61 -10.55
N GLU A 56 21.30 -6.35 -11.64
CA GLU A 56 22.34 -6.54 -12.65
C GLU A 56 22.62 -5.26 -13.44
N GLN A 57 21.57 -4.46 -13.71
CA GLN A 57 21.71 -3.20 -14.44
C GLN A 57 20.75 -2.10 -13.94
N ALA A 58 21.15 -0.85 -14.20
CA ALA A 58 20.33 0.35 -14.01
C ALA A 58 20.13 1.05 -15.35
N ILE A 59 18.89 1.47 -15.63
CA ILE A 59 18.53 2.15 -16.89
C ILE A 59 17.62 3.36 -16.61
N SER A 60 17.41 4.21 -17.62
CA SER A 60 16.50 5.37 -17.51
C SER A 60 15.24 5.28 -18.38
N ASP A 61 15.16 4.28 -19.25
CA ASP A 61 14.00 4.02 -20.11
C ASP A 61 13.42 2.63 -19.83
N TYR A 62 12.22 2.58 -19.24
CA TYR A 62 11.58 1.31 -18.89
C TYR A 62 11.04 0.52 -20.10
N GLU A 63 10.90 1.14 -21.27
CA GLU A 63 10.45 0.44 -22.48
C GLU A 63 11.44 -0.67 -22.88
N GLU A 64 12.73 -0.49 -22.57
CA GLU A 64 13.73 -1.54 -22.76
C GLU A 64 13.40 -2.80 -21.95
N MET A 65 12.87 -2.65 -20.73
CA MET A 65 12.48 -3.77 -19.85
C MET A 65 11.26 -4.53 -20.40
N LEU A 66 10.32 -3.79 -21.00
CA LEU A 66 9.11 -4.40 -21.58
C LEU A 66 9.48 -5.34 -22.74
N SER A 67 10.52 -5.00 -23.49
CA SER A 67 11.01 -5.77 -24.64
C SER A 67 11.94 -6.92 -24.24
N ASP A 68 12.42 -6.97 -23.00
CA ASP A 68 13.38 -7.97 -22.55
C ASP A 68 12.68 -9.33 -22.26
N PRO A 69 12.96 -10.39 -23.05
CA PRO A 69 12.30 -11.68 -22.87
C PRO A 69 12.69 -12.42 -21.59
N GLU A 70 13.77 -12.03 -20.91
CA GLU A 70 14.19 -12.67 -19.67
C GLU A 70 13.43 -12.12 -18.43
N ILE A 71 12.77 -10.97 -18.54
CA ILE A 71 12.00 -10.41 -17.43
C ILE A 71 10.62 -11.05 -17.40
N ASP A 72 10.27 -11.67 -16.28
CA ASP A 72 8.96 -12.32 -16.06
C ASP A 72 7.93 -11.32 -15.53
N VAL A 73 8.35 -10.41 -14.66
CA VAL A 73 7.48 -9.48 -13.93
C VAL A 73 8.04 -8.07 -13.90
N ILE A 74 7.16 -7.10 -14.11
CA ILE A 74 7.43 -5.68 -13.89
C ILE A 74 6.86 -5.26 -12.53
N ASP A 75 7.74 -4.76 -11.66
CA ASP A 75 7.42 -4.22 -10.36
C ASP A 75 7.34 -2.69 -10.46
N ILE A 76 6.14 -2.12 -10.32
CA ILE A 76 5.84 -0.71 -10.51
C ILE A 76 5.75 -0.01 -9.15
N VAL A 77 6.79 0.73 -8.80
CA VAL A 77 6.92 1.49 -7.54
C VAL A 77 7.13 2.98 -7.81
N THR A 78 6.51 3.47 -8.87
CA THR A 78 6.53 4.85 -9.33
C THR A 78 5.50 5.72 -8.60
N PRO A 79 5.42 7.04 -8.86
CA PRO A 79 4.26 7.82 -8.44
C PRO A 79 2.94 7.30 -9.01
N PRO A 80 1.83 7.36 -8.24
CA PRO A 80 0.57 6.70 -8.60
C PRO A 80 -0.06 7.11 -9.93
N PHE A 81 0.22 8.32 -10.41
CA PHE A 81 -0.31 8.80 -11.70
C PHE A 81 0.26 8.05 -12.93
N LEU A 82 1.31 7.24 -12.74
CA LEU A 82 1.91 6.42 -13.79
C LEU A 82 1.44 4.95 -13.74
N HIS A 83 0.86 4.51 -12.64
CA HIS A 83 0.59 3.10 -12.36
C HIS A 83 -0.27 2.43 -13.44
N CYS A 84 -1.44 2.99 -13.76
CA CYS A 84 -2.34 2.40 -14.76
C CYS A 84 -1.71 2.28 -16.14
N THR A 85 -1.04 3.35 -16.60
CA THR A 85 -0.40 3.36 -17.94
C THR A 85 0.72 2.33 -18.03
N MET A 86 1.63 2.31 -17.05
CA MET A 86 2.74 1.36 -17.02
C MET A 86 2.27 -0.08 -16.85
N ALA A 87 1.23 -0.30 -16.03
CA ALA A 87 0.65 -1.63 -15.86
C ALA A 87 0.01 -2.16 -17.16
N ILE A 88 -0.73 -1.32 -17.88
CA ILE A 88 -1.31 -1.66 -19.18
C ILE A 88 -0.20 -2.06 -20.17
N GLN A 89 0.83 -1.26 -20.30
CA GLN A 89 1.95 -1.51 -21.21
C GLN A 89 2.70 -2.81 -20.84
N ALA A 90 2.98 -3.03 -19.55
CA ALA A 90 3.64 -4.25 -19.09
C ALA A 90 2.80 -5.52 -19.36
N LEU A 91 1.49 -5.48 -19.09
CA LEU A 91 0.59 -6.60 -19.38
C LEU A 91 0.49 -6.88 -20.89
N GLN A 92 0.40 -5.83 -21.72
CA GLN A 92 0.39 -5.94 -23.19
C GLN A 92 1.71 -6.49 -23.74
N ALA A 93 2.82 -6.18 -23.10
CA ALA A 93 4.14 -6.77 -23.41
C ALA A 93 4.29 -8.21 -22.90
N GLY A 94 3.22 -8.80 -22.33
CA GLY A 94 3.21 -10.17 -21.84
C GLY A 94 3.93 -10.37 -20.50
N LYS A 95 4.14 -9.32 -19.71
CA LYS A 95 4.74 -9.38 -18.38
C LYS A 95 3.67 -9.54 -17.30
N HIS A 96 3.99 -10.24 -16.21
CA HIS A 96 3.25 -10.12 -14.97
C HIS A 96 3.50 -8.73 -14.37
N VAL A 97 2.58 -8.24 -13.53
CA VAL A 97 2.69 -6.91 -12.92
C VAL A 97 2.54 -7.00 -11.41
N ILE A 98 3.46 -6.39 -10.69
CA ILE A 98 3.29 -5.94 -9.32
C ILE A 98 3.09 -4.41 -9.39
N CYS A 99 2.08 -3.89 -8.71
CA CYS A 99 1.81 -2.46 -8.71
C CYS A 99 1.57 -1.98 -7.29
N GLU A 100 2.36 -0.98 -6.90
CA GLU A 100 2.23 -0.31 -5.60
C GLU A 100 0.87 0.38 -5.43
N LYS A 101 0.52 0.56 -4.17
CA LYS A 101 -0.67 1.34 -3.78
C LYS A 101 -0.37 2.86 -3.76
N PRO A 102 -1.39 3.70 -3.90
CA PRO A 102 -2.72 3.37 -4.40
C PRO A 102 -2.66 3.00 -5.88
N LEU A 103 -3.60 2.18 -6.34
CA LEU A 103 -3.58 1.69 -7.75
C LEU A 103 -3.56 2.83 -8.75
N THR A 104 -4.39 3.84 -8.54
CA THR A 104 -4.50 5.05 -9.36
C THR A 104 -5.24 6.14 -8.60
N GLY A 105 -5.39 7.30 -9.20
CA GLY A 105 -6.14 8.44 -8.69
C GLY A 105 -6.45 9.45 -9.79
N TYR A 106 -7.19 10.49 -9.44
CA TYR A 106 -7.34 11.68 -10.28
C TYR A 106 -6.28 12.71 -9.89
N PHE A 107 -5.44 13.13 -10.82
CA PHE A 107 -4.31 14.02 -10.55
C PHE A 107 -4.47 15.40 -11.16
N GLY A 108 -5.65 15.69 -11.74
CA GLY A 108 -5.95 16.90 -12.47
C GLY A 108 -5.49 16.87 -13.93
N GLN A 109 -5.88 17.90 -14.66
CA GLN A 109 -5.43 18.11 -16.04
C GLN A 109 -4.18 19.00 -16.07
N LYS A 110 -3.48 19.02 -17.20
CA LYS A 110 -2.27 19.84 -17.35
C LYS A 110 -2.56 21.32 -17.05
N GLY A 111 -1.91 21.85 -16.02
CA GLY A 111 -2.07 23.25 -15.60
C GLY A 111 -3.23 23.51 -14.63
N GLU A 112 -3.98 22.49 -14.24
CA GLU A 112 -5.03 22.59 -13.22
C GLU A 112 -4.42 22.86 -11.83
N LEU A 113 -4.89 23.92 -11.17
CA LEU A 113 -4.44 24.30 -9.84
C LEU A 113 -5.50 23.95 -8.79
N ASN A 114 -5.06 23.59 -7.59
CA ASN A 114 -5.95 23.25 -6.47
C ASN A 114 -7.01 22.21 -6.87
N VAL A 115 -6.56 21.14 -7.49
CA VAL A 115 -7.40 20.05 -8.04
C VAL A 115 -8.41 19.55 -7.02
N GLY A 116 -7.97 19.35 -5.78
CA GLY A 116 -8.83 18.86 -4.70
C GLY A 116 -9.98 19.79 -4.32
N LYS A 117 -9.81 21.12 -4.50
CA LYS A 117 -10.83 22.14 -4.19
C LYS A 117 -11.70 22.48 -5.40
N ASN A 118 -11.12 22.48 -6.60
CA ASN A 118 -11.76 23.03 -7.80
C ASN A 118 -12.51 21.99 -8.63
N THR A 119 -12.06 20.73 -8.60
CA THR A 119 -12.69 19.66 -9.40
C THR A 119 -13.77 18.94 -8.60
N PRO A 120 -15.00 18.82 -9.13
CA PRO A 120 -16.06 18.07 -8.47
C PRO A 120 -15.67 16.59 -8.25
N LYS A 121 -15.90 16.05 -7.06
CA LYS A 121 -15.55 14.65 -6.72
C LYS A 121 -16.22 13.64 -7.65
N SER A 122 -17.43 13.91 -8.12
CA SER A 122 -18.13 13.08 -9.12
C SER A 122 -17.42 13.03 -10.49
N VAL A 123 -16.66 14.07 -10.85
CA VAL A 123 -15.82 14.08 -12.05
C VAL A 123 -14.62 13.19 -11.80
N MET A 124 -13.93 13.39 -10.67
CA MET A 124 -12.77 12.58 -10.28
C MET A 124 -13.13 11.10 -10.25
N TYR A 125 -14.24 10.73 -9.62
CA TYR A 125 -14.73 9.35 -9.56
C TYR A 125 -14.88 8.73 -10.96
N ARG A 126 -15.56 9.43 -11.87
CA ARG A 126 -15.79 8.91 -13.25
C ARG A 126 -14.49 8.70 -14.02
N GLU A 127 -13.54 9.62 -13.89
CA GLU A 127 -12.25 9.51 -14.58
C GLU A 127 -11.44 8.34 -14.03
N VAL A 128 -11.36 8.21 -12.71
CA VAL A 128 -10.68 7.08 -12.06
C VAL A 128 -11.31 5.75 -12.46
N MET A 129 -12.64 5.66 -12.45
CA MET A 129 -13.33 4.43 -12.85
C MET A 129 -13.08 4.10 -14.33
N ARG A 130 -13.05 5.10 -15.22
CA ARG A 130 -12.71 4.90 -16.64
C ARG A 130 -11.31 4.31 -16.82
N ASP A 131 -10.32 4.86 -16.12
CA ASP A 131 -8.93 4.38 -16.21
C ASP A 131 -8.80 2.96 -15.65
N MET A 132 -9.51 2.67 -14.55
CA MET A 132 -9.55 1.34 -13.96
C MET A 132 -10.28 0.32 -14.83
N ASP A 133 -11.38 0.70 -15.50
CA ASP A 133 -12.08 -0.18 -16.44
C ASP A 133 -11.20 -0.49 -17.67
N SER A 134 -10.40 0.48 -18.11
CA SER A 134 -9.41 0.26 -19.18
C SER A 134 -8.33 -0.73 -18.75
N LEU A 135 -7.78 -0.59 -17.54
CA LEU A 135 -6.82 -1.54 -17.01
C LEU A 135 -7.46 -2.92 -16.80
N LYS A 136 -8.70 -2.97 -16.29
CA LYS A 136 -9.47 -4.22 -16.11
C LYS A 136 -9.53 -5.03 -17.39
N ALA A 137 -9.90 -4.40 -18.49
CA ALA A 137 -10.00 -5.07 -19.80
C ALA A 137 -8.67 -5.71 -20.23
N VAL A 138 -7.54 -5.04 -19.93
CA VAL A 138 -6.22 -5.57 -20.26
C VAL A 138 -5.83 -6.70 -19.29
N VAL A 139 -6.10 -6.57 -18.00
CA VAL A 139 -5.86 -7.64 -17.01
C VAL A 139 -6.60 -8.91 -17.40
N GLU A 140 -7.89 -8.79 -17.78
CA GLU A 140 -8.73 -9.93 -18.16
C GLU A 140 -8.30 -10.59 -19.47
N SER A 141 -7.75 -9.81 -20.42
CA SER A 141 -7.34 -10.33 -21.74
C SER A 141 -5.89 -10.78 -21.84
N SER A 142 -5.01 -10.29 -20.98
CA SER A 142 -3.56 -10.55 -21.07
C SER A 142 -3.15 -11.98 -20.72
N GLY A 143 -3.94 -12.69 -19.92
CA GLY A 143 -3.57 -13.97 -19.31
C GLY A 143 -2.41 -13.86 -18.32
N ARG A 144 -2.04 -12.64 -17.91
CA ARG A 144 -0.97 -12.35 -16.95
C ARG A 144 -1.53 -12.02 -15.58
N LYS A 145 -0.72 -12.18 -14.55
CA LYS A 145 -1.12 -11.87 -13.19
C LYS A 145 -0.91 -10.38 -12.93
N PHE A 146 -1.91 -9.77 -12.31
CA PHE A 146 -1.79 -8.44 -11.72
C PHE A 146 -1.82 -8.61 -10.20
N MET A 147 -0.79 -8.16 -9.53
CA MET A 147 -0.57 -8.26 -8.09
C MET A 147 -0.54 -6.85 -7.51
N TYR A 148 -1.43 -6.60 -6.57
CA TYR A 148 -1.59 -5.30 -5.92
C TYR A 148 -0.83 -5.27 -4.60
N ALA A 149 0.14 -4.40 -4.48
CA ALA A 149 0.97 -4.29 -3.29
C ALA A 149 0.20 -3.64 -2.12
N GLU A 150 -0.70 -4.43 -1.53
CA GLU A 150 -1.45 -4.10 -0.33
C GLU A 150 -0.95 -4.96 0.83
N ASN A 151 0.10 -4.50 1.45
CA ASN A 151 0.83 -5.22 2.49
C ASN A 151 -0.02 -5.60 3.72
N PHE A 152 -1.12 -4.89 4.02
CA PHE A 152 -2.01 -5.27 5.14
C PHE A 152 -2.63 -6.64 4.98
N VAL A 153 -2.89 -7.06 3.74
CA VAL A 153 -3.36 -8.42 3.44
C VAL A 153 -2.37 -9.47 3.97
N TYR A 154 -1.08 -9.18 3.89
CA TYR A 154 0.01 -10.12 4.21
C TYR A 154 0.60 -9.93 5.60
N ALA A 155 0.15 -8.93 6.35
CA ALA A 155 0.57 -8.75 7.73
C ALA A 155 0.27 -10.02 8.54
N PRO A 156 1.24 -10.61 9.26
CA PRO A 156 1.07 -11.87 9.97
C PRO A 156 -0.17 -11.95 10.87
N PRO A 157 -0.53 -10.90 11.66
CA PRO A 157 -1.75 -10.95 12.45
C PRO A 157 -3.02 -11.00 11.60
N VAL A 158 -3.04 -10.33 10.43
CA VAL A 158 -4.20 -10.33 9.52
C VAL A 158 -4.34 -11.70 8.83
N GLN A 159 -3.24 -12.28 8.36
CA GLN A 159 -3.22 -13.64 7.80
C GLN A 159 -3.69 -14.66 8.83
N ARG A 160 -3.23 -14.55 10.08
CA ARG A 160 -3.64 -15.45 11.14
C ARG A 160 -5.12 -15.30 11.49
N ALA A 161 -5.63 -14.06 11.55
CA ALA A 161 -7.04 -13.78 11.74
C ALA A 161 -7.89 -14.41 10.62
N ALA A 162 -7.51 -14.24 9.37
CA ALA A 162 -8.18 -14.86 8.23
C ALA A 162 -8.20 -16.39 8.32
N GLN A 163 -7.09 -17.00 8.71
CA GLN A 163 -7.03 -18.46 8.91
C GLN A 163 -8.03 -18.92 9.96
N MET A 164 -8.13 -18.22 11.10
CA MET A 164 -9.08 -18.54 12.17
C MET A 164 -10.54 -18.36 11.71
N LEU A 165 -10.84 -17.24 11.05
CA LEU A 165 -12.17 -16.95 10.51
C LEU A 165 -12.62 -18.01 9.49
N ARG A 166 -11.72 -18.44 8.59
CA ARG A 166 -12.00 -19.50 7.61
C ARG A 166 -12.25 -20.84 8.28
N ALA A 167 -11.41 -21.22 9.25
CA ALA A 167 -11.53 -22.51 9.94
C ALA A 167 -12.86 -22.64 10.71
N LYS A 168 -13.29 -21.56 11.37
CA LYS A 168 -14.53 -21.51 12.13
C LYS A 168 -15.75 -21.16 11.27
N LYS A 169 -15.54 -20.67 10.03
CA LYS A 169 -16.58 -20.06 9.19
C LYS A 169 -17.35 -18.95 9.94
N SER A 170 -16.61 -18.17 10.75
CA SER A 170 -17.18 -17.11 11.57
C SER A 170 -17.80 -16.02 10.69
N LYS A 171 -18.94 -15.45 11.15
CA LYS A 171 -19.60 -14.33 10.48
C LYS A 171 -19.06 -13.03 11.04
N ILE A 172 -18.37 -12.24 10.22
CA ILE A 172 -17.90 -10.89 10.59
C ILE A 172 -19.13 -9.97 10.66
N LEU A 173 -19.34 -9.36 11.81
CA LEU A 173 -20.43 -8.42 12.06
C LEU A 173 -19.97 -6.97 11.88
N TYR A 174 -18.78 -6.68 12.40
CA TYR A 174 -18.19 -5.36 12.35
C TYR A 174 -16.66 -5.43 12.31
N MET A 175 -16.03 -4.54 11.54
CA MET A 175 -14.58 -4.33 11.56
C MET A 175 -14.27 -2.85 11.77
N ARG A 176 -13.13 -2.59 12.41
CA ARG A 176 -12.53 -1.26 12.49
C ARG A 176 -11.06 -1.35 12.14
N GLY A 177 -10.62 -0.51 11.20
CA GLY A 177 -9.23 -0.40 10.82
C GLY A 177 -8.75 1.05 10.86
N GLU A 178 -7.49 1.25 11.17
CA GLU A 178 -6.89 2.58 11.24
C GLU A 178 -5.45 2.54 10.76
N LEU A 179 -5.07 3.56 9.97
CA LEU A 179 -3.69 3.94 9.75
C LEU A 179 -3.55 5.45 9.89
N SER A 180 -3.16 5.88 11.07
CA SER A 180 -2.93 7.27 11.43
C SER A 180 -1.53 7.50 11.94
N LEU A 181 -0.92 8.63 11.62
CA LEU A 181 0.45 8.99 11.96
C LEU A 181 0.64 10.52 11.98
N ASN A 182 1.88 10.99 12.16
CA ASN A 182 2.18 12.44 12.17
C ASN A 182 2.45 13.01 10.77
N GLY A 183 1.69 12.56 9.76
CA GLY A 183 1.82 13.08 8.40
C GLY A 183 3.01 12.52 7.62
N SER A 184 3.35 13.19 6.53
CA SER A 184 4.41 12.82 5.61
C SER A 184 5.35 13.99 5.37
N SER A 185 6.65 13.73 5.29
CA SER A 185 7.67 14.72 4.90
C SER A 185 7.76 14.95 3.40
N SER A 186 7.03 14.17 2.58
CA SER A 186 7.01 14.34 1.13
C SER A 186 6.39 15.68 0.75
N PRO A 187 7.05 16.49 -0.10
CA PRO A 187 6.49 17.77 -0.58
C PRO A 187 5.19 17.61 -1.37
N LEU A 188 4.92 16.40 -1.89
CA LEU A 188 3.72 16.10 -2.67
C LEU A 188 2.53 15.70 -1.78
N ALA A 189 2.76 15.35 -0.52
CA ALA A 189 1.72 14.80 0.36
C ALA A 189 0.56 15.77 0.63
N GLY A 190 0.81 17.08 0.54
CA GLY A 190 -0.20 18.12 0.72
C GLY A 190 -0.98 18.52 -0.54
N LYS A 191 -0.64 17.93 -1.70
CA LYS A 191 -1.17 18.33 -3.01
C LYS A 191 -1.93 17.20 -3.68
N TRP A 192 -3.18 17.46 -4.06
CA TRP A 192 -4.01 16.48 -4.76
C TRP A 192 -3.38 16.02 -6.07
N SER A 193 -2.82 16.94 -6.84
CA SER A 193 -2.12 16.63 -8.11
C SER A 193 -0.91 15.71 -7.95
N GLY A 194 -0.33 15.60 -6.74
CA GLY A 194 0.80 14.72 -6.46
C GLY A 194 0.41 13.33 -5.96
N THR A 195 -0.72 13.24 -5.27
CA THR A 195 -1.12 12.04 -4.52
C THR A 195 -2.50 11.47 -4.91
N GLY A 196 -3.29 12.22 -5.68
CA GLY A 196 -4.65 11.81 -6.05
C GLY A 196 -5.67 11.91 -4.91
N GLY A 197 -5.29 12.49 -3.77
CA GLY A 197 -6.09 12.66 -2.56
C GLY A 197 -5.20 12.89 -1.35
N GLY A 198 -5.76 13.08 -0.17
CA GLY A 198 -5.05 13.27 1.07
C GLY A 198 -4.72 11.97 1.81
N ILE A 199 -4.95 11.99 3.12
CA ILE A 199 -4.61 10.85 3.99
C ILE A 199 -5.46 9.61 3.66
N LEU A 200 -6.71 9.77 3.22
CA LEU A 200 -7.55 8.64 2.81
C LEU A 200 -6.91 7.86 1.67
N MET A 201 -6.44 8.57 0.65
CA MET A 201 -5.79 7.96 -0.51
C MET A 201 -4.43 7.37 -0.15
N ARG A 202 -3.60 8.12 0.60
CA ARG A 202 -2.23 7.70 0.91
C ARG A 202 -2.16 6.54 1.89
N ASN A 203 -3.02 6.54 2.92
CA ASN A 203 -2.93 5.62 4.04
C ASN A 203 -4.27 4.90 4.33
N GLY A 204 -5.41 5.56 4.17
CA GLY A 204 -6.73 4.96 4.41
C GLY A 204 -7.06 3.79 3.48
N CYS A 205 -6.40 3.72 2.30
CA CYS A 205 -6.53 2.59 1.39
C CYS A 205 -6.09 1.25 2.03
N HIS A 206 -5.09 1.26 2.91
CA HIS A 206 -4.59 0.06 3.57
C HIS A 206 -5.64 -0.61 4.49
N PRO A 207 -6.22 0.05 5.52
CA PRO A 207 -7.26 -0.58 6.31
C PRO A 207 -8.50 -0.94 5.48
N ILE A 208 -8.85 -0.15 4.46
CA ILE A 208 -9.93 -0.50 3.52
C ILE A 208 -9.60 -1.81 2.82
N GLY A 209 -8.44 -1.91 2.17
CA GLY A 209 -8.00 -3.11 1.45
C GLY A 209 -7.94 -4.35 2.34
N GLY A 210 -7.32 -4.23 3.53
CA GLY A 210 -7.25 -5.34 4.49
C GLY A 210 -8.61 -5.82 4.99
N MET A 211 -9.55 -4.91 5.29
CA MET A 211 -10.90 -5.27 5.72
C MET A 211 -11.74 -5.87 4.58
N LEU A 212 -11.61 -5.36 3.36
CA LEU A 212 -12.25 -5.96 2.18
C LEU A 212 -11.75 -7.38 1.96
N TRP A 213 -10.45 -7.59 2.04
CA TRP A 213 -9.87 -8.92 1.89
C TRP A 213 -10.37 -9.90 2.97
N LEU A 214 -10.40 -9.49 4.24
CA LEU A 214 -10.95 -10.31 5.33
C LEU A 214 -12.42 -10.68 5.07
N LYS A 215 -13.22 -9.75 4.56
CA LYS A 215 -14.61 -10.00 4.20
C LYS A 215 -14.74 -10.97 3.01
N GLN A 216 -13.82 -10.90 2.05
CA GLN A 216 -13.74 -11.88 0.96
C GLN A 216 -13.34 -13.28 1.47
N GLN A 217 -12.45 -13.38 2.48
CA GLN A 217 -12.10 -14.65 3.10
C GLN A 217 -13.29 -15.28 3.83
N GLU A 218 -14.09 -14.48 4.54
CA GLU A 218 -15.37 -14.95 5.13
C GLU A 218 -16.31 -15.47 4.04
N ALA A 219 -16.57 -14.66 3.01
CA ALA A 219 -17.47 -15.01 1.93
C ALA A 219 -17.07 -16.34 1.26
N LYS A 220 -15.78 -16.51 0.94
CA LYS A 220 -15.22 -17.76 0.41
C LYS A 220 -15.49 -18.96 1.33
N ALA A 221 -15.18 -18.82 2.63
CA ALA A 221 -15.30 -19.92 3.61
C ALA A 221 -16.75 -20.36 3.83
N ARG A 222 -17.70 -19.43 3.65
CA ARG A 222 -19.13 -19.65 3.86
C ARG A 222 -19.88 -19.98 2.56
N GLY A 223 -19.23 -19.82 1.40
CA GLY A 223 -19.89 -19.96 0.09
C GLY A 223 -20.90 -18.83 -0.18
N GLU A 224 -20.67 -17.64 0.38
CA GLU A 224 -21.54 -16.46 0.23
C GLU A 224 -20.96 -15.50 -0.81
N ASN A 225 -21.83 -14.69 -1.45
CA ASN A 225 -21.44 -13.60 -2.33
C ASN A 225 -21.72 -12.28 -1.61
N ILE A 226 -20.67 -11.72 -0.99
CA ILE A 226 -20.76 -10.49 -0.22
C ILE A 226 -20.07 -9.37 -1.02
N ARG A 227 -20.76 -8.24 -1.20
CA ARG A 227 -20.27 -7.07 -1.92
C ARG A 227 -20.53 -5.80 -1.13
N VAL A 228 -19.79 -4.75 -1.41
CA VAL A 228 -20.06 -3.41 -0.87
C VAL A 228 -21.32 -2.84 -1.52
N THR A 229 -22.22 -2.29 -0.72
CA THR A 229 -23.48 -1.70 -1.18
C THR A 229 -23.54 -0.19 -0.99
N SER A 230 -22.87 0.34 0.02
CA SER A 230 -22.78 1.78 0.23
C SER A 230 -21.54 2.16 1.04
N VAL A 231 -21.14 3.41 0.85
CA VAL A 231 -20.06 4.08 1.57
C VAL A 231 -20.56 5.40 2.10
N VAL A 232 -20.20 5.73 3.33
CA VAL A 232 -20.41 7.06 3.93
C VAL A 232 -19.07 7.52 4.48
N ALA A 233 -18.63 8.70 4.10
CA ALA A 233 -17.35 9.25 4.54
C ALA A 233 -17.52 10.65 5.12
N ASP A 234 -16.68 10.94 6.13
CA ASP A 234 -16.41 12.29 6.61
C ASP A 234 -14.92 12.57 6.47
N CYS A 235 -14.58 13.53 5.63
CA CYS A 235 -13.21 13.90 5.31
C CYS A 235 -13.03 15.40 5.44
N GLY A 236 -11.92 15.84 6.00
CA GLY A 236 -11.68 17.26 6.21
C GLY A 236 -10.23 17.59 6.54
N VAL A 237 -9.97 18.89 6.72
CA VAL A 237 -8.68 19.43 7.13
C VAL A 237 -8.80 19.87 8.59
N THR A 238 -8.43 19.00 9.50
CA THR A 238 -8.52 19.27 10.95
C THR A 238 -7.49 20.32 11.39
N THR A 239 -6.37 20.42 10.65
CA THR A 239 -5.30 21.38 10.96
C THR A 239 -5.61 22.82 10.53
N ASP A 240 -6.74 23.07 9.86
CA ASP A 240 -7.14 24.45 9.49
C ASP A 240 -7.50 25.32 10.71
N CYS A 241 -7.88 24.70 11.83
CA CYS A 241 -8.16 25.42 13.09
C CYS A 241 -6.90 25.87 13.84
N LEU A 242 -5.70 25.41 13.43
CA LEU A 242 -4.46 25.67 14.14
C LEU A 242 -3.77 26.95 13.69
N LEU A 243 -3.21 27.68 14.65
CA LEU A 243 -2.30 28.79 14.40
C LEU A 243 -0.94 28.26 13.87
N PRO A 244 -0.14 29.09 13.17
CA PRO A 244 1.16 28.69 12.66
C PRO A 244 2.08 28.06 13.70
N GLU A 245 2.10 28.59 14.92
CA GLU A 245 2.88 28.09 16.06
C GLU A 245 2.45 26.69 16.54
N ASP A 246 1.17 26.34 16.39
CA ASP A 246 0.63 25.03 16.78
C ASP A 246 1.01 23.94 15.76
N LYS A 247 1.29 24.33 14.53
CA LYS A 247 1.64 23.40 13.43
C LYS A 247 3.10 22.92 13.45
N ARG A 248 3.92 23.42 14.38
CA ARG A 248 5.39 23.18 14.41
C ARG A 248 5.81 21.71 14.47
N HIS A 249 4.97 20.82 14.99
CA HIS A 249 5.24 19.39 15.14
C HIS A 249 4.56 18.51 14.09
N LEU A 250 3.68 19.08 13.27
CA LEU A 250 3.01 18.37 12.19
C LEU A 250 3.90 18.37 10.94
N LEU A 251 4.03 17.20 10.31
CA LEU A 251 4.84 17.05 9.11
C LEU A 251 4.06 17.44 7.85
N VAL A 252 2.80 17.07 7.78
CA VAL A 252 1.96 17.38 6.61
C VAL A 252 1.51 18.85 6.62
N LYS A 253 1.46 19.43 5.41
CA LYS A 253 0.92 20.77 5.15
C LYS A 253 -0.12 20.64 4.07
N PRO A 254 -1.40 20.38 4.40
CA PRO A 254 -2.46 20.26 3.41
C PRO A 254 -2.63 21.57 2.63
N GLU A 255 -2.61 21.52 1.30
CA GLU A 255 -2.91 22.64 0.42
C GLU A 255 -4.31 22.50 -0.17
N ASP A 256 -4.61 21.32 -0.74
CA ASP A 256 -5.91 21.01 -1.34
C ASP A 256 -6.35 19.55 -1.10
N VAL A 257 -5.86 18.93 -0.04
CA VAL A 257 -6.16 17.54 0.37
C VAL A 257 -6.65 17.51 1.81
N GLU A 258 -7.33 16.44 2.19
CA GLU A 258 -7.73 16.15 3.57
C GLU A 258 -6.56 15.59 4.40
N ASP A 259 -6.53 15.91 5.71
CA ASP A 259 -5.62 15.36 6.71
C ASP A 259 -6.32 14.43 7.72
N TYR A 260 -7.63 14.29 7.60
CA TYR A 260 -8.47 13.40 8.37
C TYR A 260 -9.54 12.76 7.49
N SER A 261 -9.81 11.49 7.74
CA SER A 261 -10.93 10.77 7.13
C SER A 261 -11.45 9.67 8.03
N ASN A 262 -12.77 9.46 7.99
CA ASN A 262 -13.39 8.22 8.39
C ASN A 262 -14.34 7.73 7.29
N VAL A 263 -14.38 6.42 7.07
CA VAL A 263 -15.16 5.80 6.00
C VAL A 263 -15.91 4.61 6.56
N THR A 264 -17.23 4.67 6.55
CA THR A 264 -18.10 3.54 6.90
C THR A 264 -18.52 2.81 5.64
N ILE A 265 -18.18 1.54 5.55
CA ILE A 265 -18.50 0.63 4.46
C ILE A 265 -19.66 -0.27 4.90
N THR A 266 -20.71 -0.38 4.09
CA THR A 266 -21.81 -1.33 4.29
C THR A 266 -21.73 -2.44 3.27
N PHE A 267 -21.78 -3.69 3.74
CA PHE A 267 -21.83 -4.88 2.90
C PHE A 267 -23.26 -5.35 2.62
N SER A 268 -23.43 -6.16 1.57
CA SER A 268 -24.74 -6.65 1.11
C SER A 268 -25.48 -7.53 2.15
N ASP A 269 -24.75 -8.08 3.10
CA ASP A 269 -25.29 -8.83 4.24
C ASP A 269 -25.64 -7.96 5.46
N GLY A 270 -25.55 -6.62 5.31
CA GLY A 270 -25.88 -5.64 6.34
C GLY A 270 -24.74 -5.35 7.33
N THR A 271 -23.64 -6.10 7.28
CA THR A 271 -22.49 -5.90 8.16
C THR A 271 -21.68 -4.65 7.78
N LYS A 272 -20.81 -4.18 8.69
CA LYS A 272 -20.14 -2.88 8.55
C LYS A 272 -18.63 -3.00 8.71
N ALA A 273 -17.92 -2.06 8.08
CA ALA A 273 -16.53 -1.77 8.38
C ALA A 273 -16.30 -0.26 8.49
N LEU A 274 -15.43 0.15 9.41
CA LEU A 274 -15.02 1.54 9.61
C LEU A 274 -13.52 1.65 9.39
N ALA A 275 -13.11 2.46 8.42
CA ALA A 275 -11.72 2.84 8.20
C ALA A 275 -11.48 4.26 8.69
N ILE A 276 -10.38 4.47 9.41
CA ILE A 276 -9.94 5.79 9.89
C ILE A 276 -8.52 6.03 9.39
N ALA A 277 -8.24 7.26 8.96
CA ALA A 277 -6.89 7.71 8.66
C ALA A 277 -6.71 9.19 9.03
N SER A 278 -5.58 9.51 9.65
CA SER A 278 -5.23 10.89 10.01
C SER A 278 -3.73 11.14 9.93
N ASP A 279 -3.37 12.36 9.50
CA ASP A 279 -2.00 12.87 9.50
C ASP A 279 -1.62 13.60 10.80
N THR A 280 -2.49 13.58 11.83
CA THR A 280 -2.34 14.44 13.03
C THR A 280 -2.06 13.66 14.31
N VAL A 281 -1.70 12.38 14.20
CA VAL A 281 -1.42 11.52 15.34
C VAL A 281 0.05 11.56 15.72
N LEU A 282 0.35 12.09 16.89
CA LEU A 282 1.70 12.14 17.47
C LEU A 282 2.00 10.88 18.29
N GLY A 283 3.29 10.60 18.49
CA GLY A 283 3.74 9.52 19.38
C GLY A 283 3.81 8.14 18.73
N GLY A 284 3.94 8.08 17.41
CA GLY A 284 4.02 6.86 16.62
C GLY A 284 2.86 6.72 15.63
N SER A 285 2.59 5.52 15.18
CA SER A 285 1.45 5.22 14.30
C SER A 285 0.35 4.45 15.03
N GLN A 286 -0.90 4.72 14.68
CA GLN A 286 -2.03 3.84 14.95
C GLN A 286 -2.22 2.98 13.70
N ASN A 287 -1.92 1.68 13.78
CA ASN A 287 -1.95 0.80 12.63
C ASN A 287 -2.49 -0.58 13.03
N TYR A 288 -3.79 -0.80 12.84
CA TYR A 288 -4.46 -2.01 13.26
C TYR A 288 -5.72 -2.31 12.43
N ILE A 289 -6.16 -3.58 12.49
CA ILE A 289 -7.52 -4.01 12.10
C ILE A 289 -8.10 -4.84 13.25
N ASN A 290 -9.24 -4.41 13.77
CA ASN A 290 -10.04 -5.16 14.74
C ASN A 290 -11.24 -5.79 14.05
N VAL A 291 -11.47 -7.07 14.32
CA VAL A 291 -12.58 -7.86 13.75
C VAL A 291 -13.47 -8.35 14.87
N TYR A 292 -14.75 -8.08 14.77
CA TYR A 292 -15.78 -8.56 15.68
C TYR A 292 -16.72 -9.47 14.91
N SER A 293 -16.72 -10.75 15.24
CA SER A 293 -17.52 -11.77 14.57
C SER A 293 -18.63 -12.31 15.49
N SER A 294 -19.43 -13.20 14.95
CA SER A 294 -20.50 -13.87 15.71
C SER A 294 -20.00 -14.69 16.91
N ASP A 295 -18.72 -15.02 16.94
CA ASP A 295 -18.13 -15.96 17.91
C ASP A 295 -16.71 -15.61 18.36
N SER A 296 -16.17 -14.46 17.92
CA SER A 296 -14.82 -14.05 18.27
C SER A 296 -14.57 -12.54 18.12
N ALA A 297 -13.56 -12.07 18.83
CA ALA A 297 -12.94 -10.76 18.63
C ALA A 297 -11.45 -10.96 18.34
N LEU A 298 -10.96 -10.38 17.25
CA LEU A 298 -9.57 -10.47 16.83
C LEU A 298 -8.99 -9.07 16.72
N VAL A 299 -7.83 -8.85 17.32
CA VAL A 299 -7.10 -7.58 17.29
C VAL A 299 -5.80 -7.80 16.53
N CYS A 300 -5.72 -7.24 15.33
CA CYS A 300 -4.56 -7.32 14.46
C CYS A 300 -3.75 -6.02 14.58
N ASN A 301 -2.75 -5.97 15.45
CA ASN A 301 -1.79 -4.88 15.51
C ASN A 301 -0.77 -5.09 14.39
N ILE A 302 -0.76 -4.19 13.39
CA ILE A 302 0.07 -4.30 12.19
C ILE A 302 1.40 -3.60 12.38
N THR A 303 1.42 -2.47 13.10
CA THR A 303 2.65 -1.79 13.52
C THR A 303 2.61 -1.60 15.03
N PRO A 304 3.05 -2.58 15.82
CA PRO A 304 3.10 -2.42 17.27
C PRO A 304 4.17 -1.36 17.61
N THR A 305 3.74 -0.27 18.25
CA THR A 305 4.62 0.84 18.64
C THR A 305 5.35 0.59 19.96
N ASN A 306 5.20 -0.58 20.56
CA ASN A 306 5.76 -0.94 21.88
C ASN A 306 6.56 -2.24 21.86
N MET A 307 7.16 -2.59 20.72
CA MET A 307 8.03 -3.78 20.63
C MET A 307 9.31 -3.62 21.44
N LEU A 308 9.83 -2.40 21.54
CA LEU A 308 11.00 -2.06 22.35
C LEU A 308 10.77 -0.69 22.99
N GLU A 309 10.80 -0.65 24.30
CA GLU A 309 10.86 0.59 25.08
C GLU A 309 12.29 0.79 25.58
N SER A 310 12.83 1.97 25.37
CA SER A 310 14.18 2.34 25.78
C SER A 310 14.21 3.66 26.53
N TYR A 311 15.17 3.80 27.42
CA TYR A 311 15.43 5.04 28.12
C TYR A 311 16.93 5.36 28.07
N PHE A 312 17.26 6.52 27.51
CA PHE A 312 18.62 7.03 27.47
C PHE A 312 18.70 8.39 28.17
N MET A 313 19.73 8.59 28.98
CA MET A 313 19.99 9.86 29.63
C MET A 313 20.50 10.91 28.64
N ASP A 314 21.30 10.46 27.66
CA ASP A 314 21.86 11.23 26.56
C ASP A 314 21.80 10.38 25.27
N ASP A 315 22.22 10.95 24.17
CA ASP A 315 22.23 10.27 22.86
C ASP A 315 23.65 9.96 22.35
N ASP A 316 24.65 10.04 23.25
CA ASP A 316 26.04 9.71 22.94
C ASP A 316 26.17 8.27 22.42
N GLY A 317 26.79 8.13 21.25
CA GLY A 317 26.97 6.82 20.59
C GLY A 317 25.74 6.35 19.77
N LEU A 318 24.64 7.11 19.76
CA LEU A 318 23.43 6.79 19.00
C LEU A 318 23.33 7.58 17.67
N GLU A 319 24.38 8.27 17.26
CA GLU A 319 24.37 9.18 16.10
C GLU A 319 23.93 8.45 14.82
N ASN A 320 24.39 7.21 14.65
CA ASN A 320 24.13 6.38 13.48
C ASN A 320 23.02 5.35 13.70
N ILE A 321 22.32 5.40 14.83
CA ILE A 321 21.17 4.53 15.10
C ILE A 321 19.91 5.26 14.69
N GLU A 322 19.24 4.76 13.67
CA GLU A 322 17.92 5.23 13.29
C GLU A 322 16.87 4.67 14.27
N ILE A 323 16.27 5.55 15.08
CA ILE A 323 15.29 5.13 16.09
C ILE A 323 13.89 5.06 15.50
N SER A 324 13.50 6.00 14.65
CA SER A 324 12.24 5.98 13.91
C SER A 324 12.16 7.15 12.94
N GLN A 325 11.55 6.96 11.80
CA GLN A 325 11.19 8.07 10.91
C GLN A 325 10.22 9.08 11.56
N PHE A 326 9.51 8.67 12.63
CA PHE A 326 8.51 9.47 13.33
C PHE A 326 8.97 10.05 14.65
N MET A 327 10.12 9.60 15.19
CA MET A 327 10.66 10.03 16.49
C MET A 327 11.99 10.74 16.29
N LYS A 328 12.01 12.05 16.58
CA LYS A 328 13.19 12.91 16.34
C LYS A 328 14.18 12.92 17.51
N HIS A 329 13.77 12.51 18.70
CA HIS A 329 14.58 12.56 19.91
C HIS A 329 14.91 11.14 20.38
N LYS A 330 16.17 10.94 20.79
CA LYS A 330 16.69 9.64 21.25
C LYS A 330 16.75 9.55 22.78
N THR A 331 16.67 10.69 23.48
CA THR A 331 16.74 10.79 24.93
C THR A 331 15.39 10.62 25.62
N GLY A 332 15.41 10.21 26.89
CA GLY A 332 14.22 9.93 27.68
C GLY A 332 13.57 8.59 27.29
N TRP A 333 12.34 8.38 27.75
CA TRP A 333 11.57 7.19 27.35
C TRP A 333 11.17 7.27 25.88
N ASN A 334 11.60 6.27 25.14
CA ASN A 334 11.28 6.10 23.72
C ASN A 334 10.70 4.72 23.46
N LYS A 335 9.81 4.66 22.47
CA LYS A 335 9.39 3.42 21.83
C LYS A 335 10.29 3.23 20.61
N ALA A 336 11.41 2.55 20.82
CA ALA A 336 12.44 2.43 19.81
C ALA A 336 11.92 1.63 18.62
N TRP A 337 12.30 2.09 17.43
CA TRP A 337 11.97 1.43 16.19
C TRP A 337 12.64 0.05 16.12
N VAL A 338 11.84 -0.95 15.86
CA VAL A 338 12.30 -2.27 15.45
C VAL A 338 11.90 -2.44 14.00
N ASN A 339 12.80 -2.96 13.15
CA ASN A 339 12.45 -3.24 11.76
C ASN A 339 11.18 -4.08 11.70
N ASP A 340 10.12 -3.48 11.21
CA ASP A 340 8.77 -4.04 11.22
C ASP A 340 8.25 -4.46 9.83
N GLU A 341 9.11 -4.45 8.80
CA GLU A 341 8.73 -4.81 7.43
C GLU A 341 8.07 -6.21 7.37
N PHE A 342 8.58 -7.15 8.16
CA PHE A 342 7.98 -8.48 8.28
C PHE A 342 6.57 -8.41 8.90
N VAL A 343 6.41 -7.67 9.99
CA VAL A 343 5.13 -7.56 10.72
C VAL A 343 4.10 -6.79 9.90
N ARG A 344 4.54 -5.82 9.13
CA ARG A 344 3.67 -5.07 8.21
C ARG A 344 3.26 -5.84 6.96
N GLY A 345 3.92 -6.97 6.66
CA GLY A 345 3.51 -7.88 5.61
C GLY A 345 4.31 -7.84 4.31
N TYR A 346 5.26 -6.93 4.12
CA TYR A 346 6.03 -6.82 2.86
C TYR A 346 6.73 -8.12 2.44
N THR A 347 7.33 -8.83 3.39
CA THR A 347 7.99 -10.12 3.09
C THR A 347 6.97 -11.17 2.64
N GLY A 348 5.82 -11.26 3.33
CA GLY A 348 4.76 -12.21 2.97
C GLY A 348 4.09 -11.88 1.64
N GLU A 349 3.94 -10.60 1.34
CA GLU A 349 3.41 -10.09 0.09
C GLU A 349 4.24 -10.54 -1.10
N LEU A 350 5.53 -10.25 -1.07
CA LEU A 350 6.43 -10.59 -2.17
C LEU A 350 6.66 -12.10 -2.29
N GLN A 351 6.66 -12.84 -1.17
CA GLN A 351 6.64 -14.31 -1.22
C GLN A 351 5.40 -14.82 -1.96
N ASN A 352 4.20 -14.35 -1.61
CA ASN A 352 2.96 -14.76 -2.27
C ASN A 352 2.94 -14.40 -3.76
N PHE A 353 3.46 -13.22 -4.11
CA PHE A 353 3.53 -12.78 -5.51
C PHE A 353 4.48 -13.66 -6.32
N MET A 354 5.67 -13.95 -5.80
CA MET A 354 6.62 -14.82 -6.48
C MET A 354 6.10 -16.27 -6.59
N ASP A 355 5.49 -16.79 -5.55
CA ASP A 355 4.84 -18.12 -5.60
C ASP A 355 3.69 -18.13 -6.62
N SER A 356 2.92 -17.04 -6.72
CA SER A 356 1.83 -16.91 -7.68
C SER A 356 2.33 -16.99 -9.12
N ILE A 357 3.48 -16.40 -9.43
CA ILE A 357 4.12 -16.49 -10.75
C ILE A 357 4.70 -17.89 -10.96
N ALA A 358 5.53 -18.36 -10.03
CA ALA A 358 6.27 -19.60 -10.18
C ALA A 358 5.37 -20.85 -10.25
N TYR A 359 4.28 -20.87 -9.50
CA TYR A 359 3.40 -22.03 -9.35
C TYR A 359 2.01 -21.82 -9.93
N ASP A 360 1.80 -20.74 -10.69
CA ASP A 360 0.53 -20.37 -11.30
C ASP A 360 -0.65 -20.26 -10.30
N MET A 361 -0.37 -19.72 -9.13
CA MET A 361 -1.38 -19.51 -8.09
C MET A 361 -2.10 -18.18 -8.27
N ILE A 362 -3.27 -18.05 -7.66
CA ILE A 362 -3.99 -16.77 -7.58
C ILE A 362 -3.40 -15.97 -6.42
N PRO A 363 -2.90 -14.73 -6.63
CA PRO A 363 -2.40 -13.90 -5.54
C PRO A 363 -3.53 -13.51 -4.58
N ASP A 364 -3.19 -13.44 -3.29
CA ASP A 364 -4.16 -13.03 -2.25
C ASP A 364 -4.61 -11.56 -2.44
N SER A 365 -3.72 -10.71 -2.93
CA SER A 365 -4.01 -9.33 -3.30
C SER A 365 -3.83 -9.15 -4.81
N GLY A 366 -4.93 -9.19 -5.55
CA GLY A 366 -4.96 -9.04 -6.99
C GLY A 366 -5.76 -7.81 -7.43
N PHE A 367 -5.96 -7.69 -8.75
CA PHE A 367 -6.64 -6.56 -9.37
C PHE A 367 -8.04 -6.26 -8.81
N SER A 368 -8.82 -7.29 -8.49
CA SER A 368 -10.17 -7.11 -7.94
C SER A 368 -10.14 -6.35 -6.60
N LEU A 369 -9.18 -6.66 -5.73
CA LEU A 369 -9.01 -5.93 -4.46
C LEU A 369 -8.59 -4.48 -4.69
N ALA A 370 -7.63 -4.25 -5.60
CA ALA A 370 -7.18 -2.92 -5.98
C ALA A 370 -8.34 -2.07 -6.53
N TYR A 371 -9.14 -2.66 -7.43
CA TYR A 371 -10.31 -2.03 -8.04
C TYR A 371 -11.35 -1.62 -7.00
N ASP A 372 -11.74 -2.54 -6.11
CA ASP A 372 -12.72 -2.27 -5.07
C ASP A 372 -12.21 -1.23 -4.04
N THR A 373 -10.93 -1.30 -3.67
CA THR A 373 -10.30 -0.32 -2.77
C THR A 373 -10.33 1.09 -3.36
N ALA A 374 -9.87 1.26 -4.61
CA ALA A 374 -9.85 2.55 -5.27
C ALA A 374 -11.27 3.10 -5.49
N ARG A 375 -12.23 2.23 -5.87
CA ARG A 375 -13.63 2.61 -6.01
C ARG A 375 -14.23 3.14 -4.71
N ILE A 376 -13.91 2.54 -3.56
CA ILE A 376 -14.39 2.99 -2.25
C ILE A 376 -13.77 4.32 -1.87
N VAL A 377 -12.46 4.48 -2.10
CA VAL A 377 -11.74 5.72 -1.77
C VAL A 377 -12.29 6.92 -2.53
N TYR A 378 -12.75 6.73 -3.77
CA TYR A 378 -13.29 7.80 -4.61
C TYR A 378 -14.82 7.95 -4.54
N ALA A 379 -15.55 7.00 -3.94
CA ALA A 379 -17.02 7.06 -3.79
C ALA A 379 -17.46 7.98 -2.66
#